data_a564782649fd433a34b2f8cc4d242d82
#
_entry.id   a564782649fd433a34b2f8cc4d242d82
#
_cell.length_a   1.000
_cell.length_b   1.000
_cell.length_c   1.000
_cell.angle_alpha   90.00
_cell.angle_beta   90.00
_cell.angle_gamma   90.00
#
_symmetry.space_group_name_H-M   'P 1'
#
loop_
_entity.id
_entity.type
_entity.pdbx_description
1 polymer ?
#
loop_
_entity_poly.entity_id
_entity_poly.type
_entity_poly.pdbx_seq_one_letter_code
_entity_poly.pdbx_strand_id
1 'polypeptide(L)'
;MTYNRYYLRFETQEEAEQKLNEVNYVLTDEQTGGTFYSVTDDVGDINIVGEIWEHRGDPIYDDNETIVGYTQTVKKEGYHVNIIKRGDLPAALVEYALEPKNPHRVFI
;
A
#
# COMPACT_ATOMS: atom_id res chain seq x y z
N MET A 1 -8.35 21.73 -8.49
CA MET A 1 -7.06 21.10 -8.14
C MET A 1 -7.18 19.61 -8.30
N THR A 2 -6.25 18.99 -9.03
CA THR A 2 -6.34 17.58 -9.35
C THR A 2 -5.29 16.81 -8.59
N TYR A 3 -5.69 15.69 -7.96
CA TYR A 3 -4.79 14.76 -7.33
C TYR A 3 -4.59 13.55 -8.23
N ASN A 4 -3.35 13.09 -8.32
CA ASN A 4 -3.00 11.86 -9.01
C ASN A 4 -2.93 10.71 -8.01
N ARG A 5 -3.37 9.54 -8.45
CA ARG A 5 -3.29 8.32 -7.64
C ARG A 5 -2.24 7.41 -8.22
N TYR A 6 -1.33 6.94 -7.37
CA TYR A 6 -0.26 6.05 -7.76
C TYR A 6 -0.35 4.79 -6.93
N TYR A 7 -0.23 3.65 -7.61
CA TYR A 7 -0.31 2.34 -6.98
C TYR A 7 1.03 1.67 -7.17
N LEU A 8 1.77 1.44 -6.08
CA LEU A 8 3.13 0.95 -6.12
C LEU A 8 3.20 -0.47 -5.59
N ARG A 9 4.10 -1.27 -6.16
CA ARG A 9 4.38 -2.61 -5.68
C ARG A 9 5.89 -2.75 -5.52
N PHE A 10 6.31 -3.08 -4.31
CA PHE A 10 7.69 -3.40 -3.96
C PHE A 10 7.83 -4.90 -3.75
N GLU A 11 9.03 -5.43 -3.81
CA GLU A 11 9.26 -6.85 -3.57
C GLU A 11 9.03 -7.21 -2.11
N THR A 12 9.48 -6.34 -1.19
CA THR A 12 9.40 -6.56 0.25
C THR A 12 9.03 -5.29 0.97
N GLN A 13 8.62 -5.44 2.24
CA GLN A 13 8.38 -4.30 3.13
C GLN A 13 9.64 -3.47 3.32
N GLU A 14 10.78 -4.13 3.47
CA GLU A 14 12.07 -3.44 3.67
C GLU A 14 12.41 -2.55 2.48
N GLU A 15 12.19 -3.03 1.26
CA GLU A 15 12.42 -2.24 0.07
C GLU A 15 11.49 -1.02 0.03
N ALA A 16 10.21 -1.21 0.37
CA ALA A 16 9.25 -0.12 0.41
C ALA A 16 9.69 0.96 1.41
N GLU A 17 10.08 0.56 2.61
CA GLU A 17 10.54 1.49 3.64
C GLU A 17 11.80 2.25 3.20
N GLN A 18 12.75 1.55 2.59
CA GLN A 18 13.98 2.14 2.10
C GLN A 18 13.70 3.19 1.03
N LYS A 19 12.86 2.87 0.05
CA LYS A 19 12.57 3.77 -1.06
C LYS A 19 11.75 4.98 -0.60
N LEU A 20 10.81 4.79 0.29
CA LEU A 20 10.05 5.91 0.85
C LEU A 20 10.96 6.82 1.69
N ASN A 21 11.93 6.26 2.39
CA ASN A 21 12.90 7.04 3.13
C ASN A 21 13.83 7.85 2.20
N GLU A 22 14.24 7.28 1.08
CA GLU A 22 15.09 7.97 0.10
C GLU A 22 14.43 9.26 -0.43
N VAL A 23 13.12 9.29 -0.53
CA VAL A 23 12.38 10.47 -1.00
C VAL A 23 11.85 11.32 0.15
N ASN A 24 12.27 11.04 1.37
CA ASN A 24 11.91 11.78 2.59
C ASN A 24 10.41 11.69 2.93
N TYR A 25 9.77 10.57 2.59
CA TYR A 25 8.37 10.34 2.93
C TYR A 25 8.19 9.60 4.25
N VAL A 26 9.28 9.36 4.98
CA VAL A 26 9.26 8.76 6.31
C VAL A 26 9.62 9.83 7.33
N LEU A 27 8.73 10.08 8.26
CA LEU A 27 8.90 11.10 9.29
C LEU A 27 8.90 10.46 10.67
N THR A 28 9.50 11.14 11.64
CA THR A 28 9.55 10.69 13.03
C THR A 28 8.69 11.58 13.89
N ASP A 29 7.83 10.96 14.71
CA ASP A 29 7.04 11.67 15.71
C ASP A 29 7.95 12.00 16.90
N GLU A 30 8.12 13.28 17.20
CA GLU A 30 8.99 13.74 18.27
C GLU A 30 8.50 13.34 19.67
N GLN A 31 7.18 13.13 19.80
CA GLN A 31 6.60 12.80 21.10
C GLN A 31 6.73 11.31 21.43
N THR A 32 6.53 10.46 20.45
CA THR A 32 6.51 9.00 20.67
C THR A 32 7.78 8.31 20.20
N GLY A 33 8.56 8.95 19.35
CA GLY A 33 9.73 8.35 18.70
C GLY A 33 9.36 7.39 17.58
N GLY A 34 8.08 7.19 17.30
CA GLY A 34 7.62 6.33 16.21
C GLY A 34 7.77 6.99 14.85
N THR A 35 7.68 6.19 13.80
CA THR A 35 7.74 6.66 12.42
C THR A 35 6.40 6.60 11.74
N PHE A 36 6.18 7.50 10.79
CA PHE A 36 4.97 7.49 9.96
C PHE A 36 5.32 7.93 8.54
N TYR A 37 4.43 7.66 7.61
CA TYR A 37 4.62 7.97 6.20
C TYR A 37 3.77 9.16 5.81
N SER A 38 4.37 10.10 5.08
CA SER A 38 3.66 11.28 4.60
C SER A 38 4.30 11.82 3.33
N VAL A 39 3.48 12.33 2.42
CA VAL A 39 3.97 13.08 1.26
C VAL A 39 4.53 14.41 1.78
N THR A 40 5.79 14.69 1.48
CA THR A 40 6.50 15.87 2.01
C THR A 40 6.85 16.90 0.94
N ASP A 41 6.79 16.52 -0.33
CA ASP A 41 7.14 17.40 -1.45
C ASP A 41 5.94 18.16 -2.03
N ASP A 42 4.73 17.74 -1.65
CA ASP A 42 3.49 18.40 -2.08
C ASP A 42 2.36 17.98 -1.12
N VAL A 43 1.15 18.40 -1.44
CA VAL A 43 -0.04 17.97 -0.70
C VAL A 43 -0.42 16.57 -1.16
N GLY A 44 -0.61 15.67 -0.22
CA GLY A 44 -0.99 14.29 -0.54
C GLY A 44 -1.07 13.39 0.68
N ASP A 45 -1.28 12.12 0.42
CA ASP A 45 -1.44 11.10 1.47
C ASP A 45 -0.84 9.78 1.01
N ILE A 46 -0.42 8.97 1.97
CA ILE A 46 0.14 7.65 1.74
C ILE A 46 -0.68 6.62 2.50
N ASN A 47 -1.14 5.60 1.79
CA ASN A 47 -1.84 4.47 2.39
C ASN A 47 -1.00 3.21 2.23
N ILE A 48 -0.55 2.64 3.33
CA ILE A 48 0.19 1.38 3.33
C ILE A 48 -0.83 0.25 3.29
N VAL A 49 -0.94 -0.38 2.14
CA VAL A 49 -1.79 -1.56 1.97
C VAL A 49 -1.08 -2.81 2.48
N GLY A 50 0.24 -2.88 2.23
CA GLY A 50 1.07 -3.99 2.65
C GLY A 50 0.90 -5.22 1.79
N GLU A 51 0.93 -6.38 2.42
CA GLU A 51 0.69 -7.66 1.75
C GLU A 51 -0.80 -7.85 1.51
N ILE A 52 -1.14 -8.27 0.30
CA ILE A 52 -2.53 -8.49 -0.08
C ILE A 52 -2.78 -9.99 -0.14
N TRP A 53 -3.82 -10.44 0.57
CA TRP A 53 -4.24 -11.83 0.57
C TRP A 53 -5.61 -11.94 -0.07
N GLU A 54 -5.79 -12.94 -0.93
CA GLU A 54 -7.07 -13.23 -1.54
C GLU A 54 -7.62 -14.52 -0.96
N HIS A 55 -8.89 -14.49 -0.60
CA HIS A 55 -9.62 -15.69 -0.20
C HIS A 55 -10.12 -16.40 -1.44
N ARG A 56 -9.81 -17.69 -1.54
CA ARG A 56 -10.22 -18.52 -2.66
C ARG A 56 -10.76 -19.85 -2.15
N GLY A 57 -11.42 -20.56 -3.05
CA GLY A 57 -12.04 -21.82 -2.71
C GLY A 57 -13.41 -21.62 -2.07
N ASP A 58 -13.87 -22.67 -1.37
CA ASP A 58 -15.21 -22.65 -0.79
C ASP A 58 -15.19 -21.98 0.59
N PRO A 59 -16.25 -21.24 0.95
CA PRO A 59 -16.35 -20.69 2.29
C PRO A 59 -16.51 -21.80 3.31
N ILE A 60 -15.93 -21.58 4.48
CA ILE A 60 -16.04 -22.48 5.63
C ILE A 60 -17.05 -21.85 6.60
N TYR A 61 -18.09 -22.63 6.96
CA TYR A 61 -19.15 -22.18 7.84
C TYR A 61 -19.02 -22.80 9.22
N ASP A 62 -19.40 -22.05 10.23
CA ASP A 62 -19.57 -22.58 11.58
C ASP A 62 -20.97 -23.18 11.77
N ASP A 63 -21.27 -23.61 13.00
CA ASP A 63 -22.57 -24.23 13.32
C ASP A 63 -23.76 -23.27 13.16
N ASN A 64 -23.49 -21.97 13.11
CA ASN A 64 -24.50 -20.93 12.94
C ASN A 64 -24.61 -20.44 11.50
N GLU A 65 -24.00 -21.16 10.55
CA GLU A 65 -23.97 -20.80 9.13
C GLU A 65 -23.26 -19.47 8.85
N THR A 66 -22.36 -19.05 9.74
CA THR A 66 -21.54 -17.86 9.57
C THR A 66 -20.22 -18.23 8.90
N ILE A 67 -19.80 -17.46 7.91
CA ILE A 67 -18.51 -17.70 7.24
C ILE A 67 -17.40 -17.35 8.20
N VAL A 68 -16.54 -18.34 8.53
CA VAL A 68 -15.40 -18.16 9.41
C VAL A 68 -14.06 -18.24 8.68
N GLY A 69 -14.08 -18.56 7.38
CA GLY A 69 -12.87 -18.63 6.57
C GLY A 69 -13.13 -19.20 5.19
N TYR A 70 -12.07 -19.50 4.50
CA TYR A 70 -12.11 -20.10 3.17
C TYR A 70 -11.09 -21.25 3.09
N THR A 71 -11.33 -22.18 2.19
CA THR A 71 -10.45 -23.33 2.04
C THR A 71 -9.06 -22.98 1.52
N GLN A 72 -8.94 -21.82 0.86
CA GLN A 72 -7.66 -21.35 0.35
C GLN A 72 -7.49 -19.85 0.61
N THR A 73 -6.26 -19.48 0.93
CA THR A 73 -5.85 -18.07 1.01
C THR A 73 -4.56 -17.93 0.21
N VAL A 74 -4.56 -17.05 -0.78
CA VAL A 74 -3.43 -16.84 -1.67
C VAL A 74 -2.90 -15.44 -1.48
N LYS A 75 -1.58 -15.32 -1.26
CA LYS A 75 -0.91 -14.04 -1.13
C LYS A 75 -0.60 -13.48 -2.51
N LYS A 76 -0.97 -12.24 -2.75
CA LYS A 76 -0.55 -11.51 -3.94
C LYS A 76 0.94 -11.19 -3.82
N GLU A 77 1.64 -11.24 -4.95
CA GLU A 77 3.05 -10.92 -4.98
C GLU A 77 3.28 -9.45 -4.61
N GLY A 78 4.24 -9.21 -3.71
CA GLY A 78 4.75 -7.89 -3.40
C GLY A 78 4.14 -7.24 -2.16
N TYR A 79 4.71 -6.08 -1.84
CA TYR A 79 4.27 -5.21 -0.77
C TYR A 79 3.71 -3.94 -1.40
N HIS A 80 2.47 -3.60 -1.09
CA HIS A 80 1.70 -2.59 -1.83
C HIS A 80 1.56 -1.29 -1.05
N VAL A 81 1.79 -0.17 -1.75
CA VAL A 81 1.66 1.18 -1.20
C VAL A 81 0.88 2.03 -2.20
N ASN A 82 -0.13 2.73 -1.72
CA ASN A 82 -0.90 3.67 -2.52
C ASN A 82 -0.54 5.10 -2.14
N ILE A 83 -0.33 5.95 -3.12
CA ILE A 83 -0.02 7.36 -2.90
C ILE A 83 -1.02 8.22 -3.67
N ILE A 84 -1.61 9.18 -2.97
CA ILE A 84 -2.39 10.26 -3.59
C ILE A 84 -1.60 11.52 -3.39
N LYS A 85 -1.28 12.23 -4.46
CA LYS A 85 -0.60 13.51 -4.33
C LYS A 85 -0.90 14.41 -5.51
N ARG A 86 -0.74 15.70 -5.29
CA ARG A 86 -0.76 16.68 -6.34
C ARG A 86 0.61 16.67 -7.02
N GLY A 87 0.65 16.55 -8.34
CA GLY A 87 1.91 16.50 -9.07
C GLY A 87 2.43 15.06 -9.28
N ASP A 88 3.66 14.97 -9.73
CA ASP A 88 4.26 13.70 -10.14
C ASP A 88 4.93 12.96 -8.99
N LEU A 89 5.07 11.63 -9.15
CA LEU A 89 5.86 10.83 -8.23
C LEU A 89 7.33 11.22 -8.29
N PRO A 90 8.04 11.17 -7.14
CA PRO A 90 9.50 11.24 -7.16
C PRO A 90 10.09 10.19 -8.09
N ALA A 91 11.17 10.53 -8.79
CA ALA A 91 11.79 9.64 -9.76
C ALA A 91 12.15 8.26 -9.17
N ALA A 92 12.58 8.23 -7.91
CA ALA A 92 12.95 6.97 -7.25
C ALA A 92 11.77 6.00 -7.05
N LEU A 93 10.53 6.48 -7.13
CA LEU A 93 9.34 5.65 -6.95
C LEU A 93 8.67 5.28 -8.28
N VAL A 94 9.01 5.94 -9.37
CA VAL A 94 8.31 5.75 -10.66
C VAL A 94 8.39 4.30 -11.14
N GLU A 95 9.53 3.65 -10.95
CA GLU A 95 9.72 2.27 -11.41
C GLU A 95 8.84 1.26 -10.67
N TYR A 96 8.33 1.61 -9.50
CA TYR A 96 7.45 0.72 -8.72
C TYR A 96 5.98 0.93 -9.00
N ALA A 97 5.63 1.95 -9.79
CA ALA A 97 4.23 2.23 -10.13
C ALA A 97 3.69 1.16 -11.07
N LEU A 98 2.49 0.67 -10.76
CA LEU A 98 1.82 -0.34 -11.56
C LEU A 98 1.18 0.27 -12.81
N GLU A 99 1.32 -0.41 -13.95
CA GLU A 99 0.68 -0.03 -15.20
C GLU A 99 0.13 -1.25 -15.92
N PRO A 100 -1.12 -1.21 -16.38
CA PRO A 100 -2.09 -0.15 -16.12
C PRO A 100 -2.39 -0.04 -14.63
N LYS A 101 -2.88 1.11 -14.20
CA LYS A 101 -3.16 1.36 -12.78
C LYS A 101 -4.44 0.63 -12.36
N ASN A 102 -4.28 -0.63 -12.01
CA ASN A 102 -5.35 -1.53 -11.59
C ASN A 102 -5.11 -1.92 -10.13
N PRO A 103 -5.52 -1.10 -9.17
CA PRO A 103 -5.26 -1.42 -7.77
C PRO A 103 -6.12 -2.59 -7.30
N HIS A 104 -5.56 -3.42 -6.42
CA HIS A 104 -6.33 -4.42 -5.71
C HIS A 104 -7.17 -3.78 -4.61
N ARG A 105 -6.82 -2.58 -4.21
CA ARG A 105 -7.54 -1.78 -3.25
C ARG A 105 -7.39 -0.32 -3.63
N VAL A 106 -8.48 0.44 -3.52
CA VAL A 106 -8.46 1.88 -3.76
C VAL A 106 -8.36 2.62 -2.43
N PHE A 107 -7.99 3.90 -2.51
CA PHE A 107 -8.06 4.78 -1.36
C PHE A 107 -9.51 4.97 -0.93
N ILE A 108 -9.71 4.94 0.33
CA ILE A 108 -11.00 5.22 0.95
C ILE A 108 -10.90 6.44 1.84
#